data_72308b0fd94b652b4fc33e90a96c301e
#
_entry.id   72308b0fd94b652b4fc33e90a96c301e
#
_cell.length_a   1.000
_cell.length_b   1.000
_cell.length_c   1.000
_cell.angle_alpha   90.00
_cell.angle_beta   90.00
_cell.angle_gamma   90.00
#
_symmetry.space_group_name_H-M   'P 1'
#
loop_
_entity.id
_entity.type
_entity.pdbx_description
1 polymer ?
#
loop_
_entity_poly.entity_id
_entity_poly.type
_entity_poly.pdbx_seq_one_letter_code
_entity_poly.pdbx_strand_id
1 'polypeptide(L)'
;MSASNSDDMTSDFSEGIKQYDIETNGITLHVTEQGEGPAVLFCHGFPDTAYTWRRQMKVIASAGYRAIAPDMRGYGESSAPLDASLYTPLHTTGDLIGLLDALEIPRAILVGHDWGATHAWNAALMRPDRFAAVFCLSVPFVPRSDVSVFDRMRKAGLQDKFYMFEQIRADADEIWANAAVTIPGMLYWASGTAPAGQQWSPMDPARSLYRAAPGPVPSWVPPDYVAHNIAQFQRTGFHGGLNYYRAAEPYFALSAPWKGAKIVQPSFFIWGKADGLKELYPLSLNDLRAGLPGLVGGLELDNVGHWVQHEAAAEVSDQLLKFVRTVDLA
;
A
#
# COMPACT_ATOMS: atom_id res chain seq x y z
N MET A 1 -32.51 6.85 -24.22
CA MET A 1 -32.48 7.86 -23.15
C MET A 1 -32.40 7.11 -21.83
N SER A 2 -31.24 6.94 -21.30
CA SER A 2 -31.02 6.51 -19.91
C SER A 2 -29.85 7.35 -19.39
N ALA A 3 -30.19 8.34 -18.57
CA ALA A 3 -29.21 9.16 -17.88
C ALA A 3 -28.47 8.26 -16.89
N SER A 4 -27.16 8.21 -17.04
CA SER A 4 -26.25 7.56 -16.11
C SER A 4 -26.24 8.36 -14.81
N ASN A 5 -26.57 7.71 -13.70
CA ASN A 5 -26.39 8.23 -12.34
C ASN A 5 -24.89 8.45 -12.07
N SER A 6 -24.40 9.65 -12.32
CA SER A 6 -23.03 10.09 -11.95
C SER A 6 -22.98 10.97 -10.70
N ASP A 7 -24.08 11.15 -9.98
CA ASP A 7 -24.24 12.23 -8.98
C ASP A 7 -24.31 11.80 -7.50
N ASP A 8 -23.86 10.60 -7.12
CA ASP A 8 -23.89 10.20 -5.70
C ASP A 8 -22.50 9.90 -5.07
N MET A 9 -21.42 10.45 -5.61
CA MET A 9 -20.06 10.20 -5.12
C MET A 9 -19.48 11.34 -4.26
N THR A 10 -20.24 12.39 -3.98
CA THR A 10 -19.82 13.50 -3.11
C THR A 10 -20.44 13.46 -1.71
N SER A 11 -21.03 12.33 -1.30
CA SER A 11 -21.54 12.18 0.05
C SER A 11 -20.40 12.30 1.06
N ASP A 12 -20.63 13.07 2.09
CA ASP A 12 -19.69 13.39 3.16
C ASP A 12 -18.95 12.13 3.69
N PHE A 13 -17.63 12.07 3.45
CA PHE A 13 -16.79 10.96 3.94
C PHE A 13 -16.54 11.06 5.44
N SER A 14 -16.97 12.11 6.12
CA SER A 14 -16.74 12.35 7.56
C SER A 14 -17.75 11.66 8.47
N GLU A 15 -18.89 11.23 7.95
CA GLU A 15 -19.93 10.63 8.76
C GLU A 15 -19.49 9.31 9.38
N GLY A 16 -19.57 9.22 10.71
CA GLY A 16 -19.20 8.01 11.47
C GLY A 16 -17.71 7.71 11.55
N ILE A 17 -16.84 8.61 11.07
CA ILE A 17 -15.40 8.48 11.22
C ILE A 17 -14.98 8.87 12.64
N LYS A 18 -14.15 8.01 13.25
CA LYS A 18 -13.43 8.28 14.48
C LYS A 18 -11.94 8.39 14.15
N GLN A 19 -11.25 9.33 14.80
CA GLN A 19 -9.79 9.44 14.74
C GLN A 19 -9.24 9.50 16.16
N TYR A 20 -8.16 8.77 16.41
CA TYR A 20 -7.54 8.67 17.73
C TYR A 20 -6.12 8.12 17.61
N ASP A 21 -5.35 8.30 18.68
CA ASP A 21 -3.98 7.85 18.77
C ASP A 21 -3.88 6.61 19.64
N ILE A 22 -3.02 5.67 19.26
CA ILE A 22 -2.71 4.45 20.02
C ILE A 22 -1.20 4.33 20.21
N GLU A 23 -0.79 4.23 21.48
CA GLU A 23 0.57 3.87 21.85
C GLU A 23 0.78 2.36 21.64
N THR A 24 1.74 2.01 20.80
CA THR A 24 2.04 0.60 20.49
C THR A 24 3.47 0.43 19.97
N ASN A 25 4.11 -0.70 20.31
CA ASN A 25 5.42 -1.09 19.77
C ASN A 25 6.48 0.04 19.79
N GLY A 26 6.44 0.91 20.81
CA GLY A 26 7.37 2.03 21.01
C GLY A 26 7.12 3.25 20.12
N ILE A 27 5.94 3.33 19.49
CA ILE A 27 5.48 4.47 18.69
C ILE A 27 4.02 4.79 19.01
N THR A 28 3.57 5.96 18.56
CA THR A 28 2.14 6.32 18.49
C THR A 28 1.65 6.14 17.07
N LEU A 29 0.56 5.40 16.89
CA LEU A 29 -0.16 5.31 15.63
C LEU A 29 -1.39 6.21 15.66
N HIS A 30 -1.54 7.08 14.66
CA HIS A 30 -2.79 7.78 14.38
C HIS A 30 -3.71 6.88 13.57
N VAL A 31 -4.94 6.69 14.03
CA VAL A 31 -5.88 5.71 13.47
C VAL A 31 -7.14 6.39 13.02
N THR A 32 -7.55 6.11 11.80
CA THR A 32 -8.89 6.42 11.27
C THR A 32 -9.74 5.16 11.31
N GLU A 33 -10.92 5.25 11.90
CA GLU A 33 -11.86 4.11 12.05
C GLU A 33 -13.26 4.49 11.60
N GLN A 34 -13.98 3.54 10.97
CA GLN A 34 -15.37 3.69 10.57
C GLN A 34 -16.12 2.36 10.68
N GLY A 35 -17.36 2.39 11.17
CA GLY A 35 -18.22 1.22 11.30
C GLY A 35 -17.95 0.38 12.55
N GLU A 36 -18.65 -0.73 12.66
CA GLU A 36 -18.58 -1.69 13.77
C GLU A 36 -18.69 -3.11 13.22
N GLY A 37 -18.24 -4.12 13.98
CA GLY A 37 -18.30 -5.52 13.59
C GLY A 37 -16.92 -6.16 13.36
N PRO A 38 -16.81 -7.20 12.53
CA PRO A 38 -15.54 -7.86 12.24
C PRO A 38 -14.52 -6.89 11.63
N ALA A 39 -13.25 -6.97 12.06
CA ALA A 39 -12.23 -5.99 11.74
C ALA A 39 -11.59 -6.21 10.36
N VAL A 40 -11.50 -5.12 9.58
CA VAL A 40 -10.73 -5.01 8.34
C VAL A 40 -9.70 -3.90 8.50
N LEU A 41 -8.42 -4.26 8.46
CA LEU A 41 -7.29 -3.38 8.72
C LEU A 41 -6.60 -2.98 7.42
N PHE A 42 -6.54 -1.68 7.14
CA PHE A 42 -6.04 -1.11 5.89
C PHE A 42 -4.64 -0.54 6.05
N CYS A 43 -3.71 -1.00 5.24
CA CYS A 43 -2.32 -0.56 5.22
C CYS A 43 -2.03 0.21 3.92
N HIS A 44 -1.72 1.50 4.02
CA HIS A 44 -1.33 2.32 2.87
C HIS A 44 0.16 2.17 2.55
N GLY A 45 0.58 2.67 1.39
CA GLY A 45 1.97 2.65 0.93
C GLY A 45 2.62 4.01 0.80
N PHE A 46 3.61 4.13 -0.08
CA PHE A 46 4.39 5.34 -0.33
C PHE A 46 3.95 6.05 -1.61
N PRO A 47 3.88 7.37 -1.61
CA PRO A 47 3.73 8.30 -0.51
C PRO A 47 2.24 8.57 -0.27
N ASP A 48 1.69 7.94 0.73
CA ASP A 48 0.25 8.00 1.02
C ASP A 48 -0.01 8.08 2.54
N THR A 49 -1.27 8.16 2.92
CA THR A 49 -1.75 8.13 4.31
C THR A 49 -2.99 7.25 4.41
N ALA A 50 -3.53 7.05 5.60
CA ALA A 50 -4.79 6.36 5.81
C ALA A 50 -5.95 6.92 4.95
N TYR A 51 -5.87 8.19 4.57
CA TYR A 51 -6.88 8.89 3.76
C TYR A 51 -7.11 8.26 2.37
N THR A 52 -6.15 7.50 1.84
CA THR A 52 -6.30 6.74 0.58
C THR A 52 -7.49 5.79 0.61
N TRP A 53 -7.80 5.23 1.78
CA TRP A 53 -8.79 4.17 1.96
C TRP A 53 -10.22 4.65 2.19
N ARG A 54 -10.47 5.94 2.28
CA ARG A 54 -11.78 6.51 2.67
C ARG A 54 -12.99 5.95 1.91
N ARG A 55 -12.82 5.64 0.60
CA ARG A 55 -13.88 5.06 -0.23
C ARG A 55 -14.13 3.60 0.15
N GLN A 56 -13.07 2.80 0.26
CA GLN A 56 -13.17 1.39 0.63
C GLN A 56 -13.66 1.23 2.06
N MET A 57 -13.18 2.05 2.99
CA MET A 57 -13.64 2.05 4.39
C MET A 57 -15.13 2.31 4.50
N LYS A 58 -15.66 3.30 3.78
CA LYS A 58 -17.09 3.62 3.76
C LYS A 58 -17.92 2.42 3.29
N VAL A 59 -17.51 1.75 2.22
CA VAL A 59 -18.20 0.56 1.68
C VAL A 59 -18.19 -0.58 2.69
N ILE A 60 -17.05 -0.85 3.30
CA ILE A 60 -16.85 -1.92 4.28
C ILE A 60 -17.62 -1.64 5.57
N ALA A 61 -17.59 -0.39 6.07
CA ALA A 61 -18.34 0.04 7.24
C ALA A 61 -19.86 -0.07 7.02
N SER A 62 -20.36 0.38 5.85
CA SER A 62 -21.78 0.25 5.49
C SER A 62 -22.25 -1.19 5.38
N ALA A 63 -21.34 -2.14 5.20
CA ALA A 63 -21.65 -3.57 5.15
C ALA A 63 -21.56 -4.29 6.51
N GLY A 64 -21.36 -3.54 7.62
CA GLY A 64 -21.32 -4.11 8.97
C GLY A 64 -19.96 -4.62 9.42
N TYR A 65 -18.89 -4.06 8.88
CA TYR A 65 -17.50 -4.33 9.31
C TYR A 65 -16.90 -3.10 9.99
N ARG A 66 -15.93 -3.34 10.85
CA ARG A 66 -15.10 -2.30 11.47
C ARG A 66 -13.87 -2.06 10.58
N ALA A 67 -13.90 -0.97 9.80
CA ALA A 67 -12.81 -0.55 8.94
C ALA A 67 -11.82 0.30 9.73
N ILE A 68 -10.55 -0.10 9.79
CA ILE A 68 -9.48 0.52 10.58
C ILE A 68 -8.31 0.82 9.66
N ALA A 69 -7.86 2.07 9.61
CA ALA A 69 -6.73 2.50 8.80
C ALA A 69 -5.77 3.35 9.65
N PRO A 70 -4.63 2.81 10.09
CA PRO A 70 -3.60 3.65 10.68
C PRO A 70 -2.87 4.44 9.60
N ASP A 71 -2.42 5.65 9.92
CA ASP A 71 -1.23 6.19 9.28
C ASP A 71 -0.08 5.27 9.67
N MET A 72 0.54 4.61 8.70
CA MET A 72 1.64 3.69 8.99
C MET A 72 2.81 4.46 9.61
N ARG A 73 3.68 3.79 10.42
CA ARG A 73 4.85 4.46 11.00
C ARG A 73 5.60 5.29 9.97
N GLY A 74 5.98 6.52 10.34
CA GLY A 74 6.70 7.43 9.44
C GLY A 74 5.82 8.28 8.53
N TYR A 75 4.50 8.19 8.63
CA TYR A 75 3.55 8.93 7.82
C TYR A 75 2.51 9.66 8.67
N GLY A 76 1.89 10.65 8.06
CA GLY A 76 0.75 11.36 8.59
C GLY A 76 0.97 11.90 9.99
N GLU A 77 0.05 11.59 10.90
CA GLU A 77 0.13 11.99 12.31
C GLU A 77 0.80 10.93 13.20
N SER A 78 1.17 9.76 12.63
CA SER A 78 1.89 8.71 13.37
C SER A 78 3.35 9.10 13.63
N SER A 79 3.96 8.45 14.63
CA SER A 79 5.40 8.61 14.92
C SER A 79 6.27 8.29 13.73
N ALA A 80 7.31 9.10 13.53
CA ALA A 80 8.30 8.96 12.45
C ALA A 80 9.72 8.83 13.02
N PRO A 81 10.14 7.64 13.52
CA PRO A 81 11.50 7.41 13.99
C PRO A 81 12.53 7.74 12.89
N LEU A 82 13.64 8.38 13.25
CA LEU A 82 14.67 8.74 12.28
C LEU A 82 15.48 7.54 11.80
N ASP A 83 15.66 6.53 12.65
CA ASP A 83 16.45 5.34 12.34
C ASP A 83 15.71 4.42 11.37
N ALA A 84 16.25 4.29 10.15
CA ALA A 84 15.70 3.42 9.11
C ALA A 84 15.60 1.94 9.52
N SER A 85 16.43 1.46 10.43
CA SER A 85 16.39 0.08 10.90
C SER A 85 15.06 -0.29 11.57
N LEU A 86 14.31 0.71 12.04
CA LEU A 86 13.00 0.57 12.67
C LEU A 86 11.83 0.46 11.68
N TYR A 87 12.08 0.38 10.37
CA TYR A 87 11.04 0.35 9.33
C TYR A 87 10.92 -0.99 8.61
N THR A 88 11.48 -2.04 9.18
CA THR A 88 11.35 -3.38 8.60
C THR A 88 9.93 -3.94 8.74
N PRO A 89 9.50 -4.91 7.90
CA PRO A 89 8.23 -5.61 8.09
C PRO A 89 8.05 -6.28 9.46
N LEU A 90 9.12 -6.56 10.20
CA LEU A 90 9.03 -7.02 11.59
C LEU A 90 8.45 -5.94 12.50
N HIS A 91 8.92 -4.70 12.36
CA HIS A 91 8.42 -3.56 13.14
C HIS A 91 6.98 -3.23 12.79
N THR A 92 6.65 -3.16 11.48
CA THR A 92 5.28 -2.87 11.06
C THR A 92 4.30 -3.98 11.43
N THR A 93 4.73 -5.26 11.40
CA THR A 93 3.91 -6.35 11.94
C THR A 93 3.68 -6.18 13.45
N GLY A 94 4.70 -5.77 14.20
CA GLY A 94 4.58 -5.44 15.62
C GLY A 94 3.58 -4.31 15.87
N ASP A 95 3.59 -3.26 15.03
CA ASP A 95 2.64 -2.14 15.10
C ASP A 95 1.20 -2.61 14.90
N LEU A 96 0.98 -3.40 13.85
CA LEU A 96 -0.36 -3.92 13.53
C LEU A 96 -0.88 -4.87 14.62
N ILE A 97 -0.02 -5.69 15.21
CA ILE A 97 -0.39 -6.57 16.34
C ILE A 97 -0.75 -5.73 17.57
N GLY A 98 0.12 -4.78 17.94
CA GLY A 98 -0.14 -3.93 19.09
C GLY A 98 -1.38 -3.04 18.90
N LEU A 99 -1.67 -2.61 17.68
CA LEU A 99 -2.93 -1.94 17.34
C LEU A 99 -4.13 -2.86 17.62
N LEU A 100 -4.08 -4.10 17.14
CA LEU A 100 -5.15 -5.08 17.41
C LEU A 100 -5.30 -5.38 18.89
N ASP A 101 -4.18 -5.48 19.63
CA ASP A 101 -4.19 -5.74 21.08
C ASP A 101 -4.82 -4.58 21.85
N ALA A 102 -4.45 -3.33 21.52
CA ALA A 102 -5.02 -2.14 22.13
C ALA A 102 -6.53 -1.96 21.87
N LEU A 103 -7.00 -2.46 20.72
CA LEU A 103 -8.41 -2.46 20.35
C LEU A 103 -9.18 -3.71 20.77
N GLU A 104 -8.54 -4.64 21.47
CA GLU A 104 -9.08 -5.92 21.91
C GLU A 104 -9.64 -6.76 20.73
N ILE A 105 -8.97 -6.67 19.55
CA ILE A 105 -9.36 -7.39 18.33
C ILE A 105 -8.51 -8.67 18.24
N PRO A 106 -9.11 -9.87 18.33
CA PRO A 106 -8.35 -11.12 18.27
C PRO A 106 -7.80 -11.40 16.86
N ARG A 107 -8.59 -11.13 15.82
CA ARG A 107 -8.22 -11.39 14.42
C ARG A 107 -8.78 -10.32 13.50
N ALA A 108 -8.07 -10.06 12.38
CA ALA A 108 -8.51 -9.13 11.35
C ALA A 108 -8.24 -9.64 9.94
N ILE A 109 -8.93 -9.07 8.96
CA ILE A 109 -8.59 -9.17 7.53
C ILE A 109 -7.64 -8.02 7.22
N LEU A 110 -6.54 -8.28 6.50
CA LEU A 110 -5.62 -7.26 6.03
C LEU A 110 -5.96 -6.80 4.61
N VAL A 111 -5.91 -5.49 4.40
CA VAL A 111 -5.96 -4.86 3.09
C VAL A 111 -4.70 -4.02 2.91
N GLY A 112 -4.00 -4.15 1.79
CA GLY A 112 -2.75 -3.42 1.58
C GLY A 112 -2.55 -2.95 0.15
N HIS A 113 -1.87 -1.80 0.00
CA HIS A 113 -1.45 -1.26 -1.29
C HIS A 113 0.01 -0.83 -1.22
N ASP A 114 0.80 -1.08 -2.27
CA ASP A 114 2.22 -0.71 -2.38
C ASP A 114 3.05 -1.25 -1.19
N TRP A 115 3.76 -0.44 -0.43
CA TRP A 115 4.43 -0.88 0.80
C TRP A 115 3.45 -1.46 1.82
N GLY A 116 2.22 -0.94 1.89
CA GLY A 116 1.16 -1.53 2.72
C GLY A 116 0.82 -2.96 2.30
N ALA A 117 0.87 -3.31 1.01
CA ALA A 117 0.72 -4.70 0.56
C ALA A 117 1.92 -5.55 1.01
N THR A 118 3.15 -5.03 0.90
CA THR A 118 4.35 -5.71 1.42
C THR A 118 4.21 -6.01 2.91
N HIS A 119 3.71 -5.05 3.70
CA HIS A 119 3.50 -5.22 5.15
C HIS A 119 2.37 -6.21 5.44
N ALA A 120 1.25 -6.13 4.72
CA ALA A 120 0.12 -7.04 4.88
C ALA A 120 0.53 -8.48 4.57
N TRP A 121 1.26 -8.72 3.48
CA TRP A 121 1.79 -10.06 3.16
C TRP A 121 2.71 -10.60 4.26
N ASN A 122 3.66 -9.77 4.74
CA ASN A 122 4.59 -10.19 5.78
C ASN A 122 3.88 -10.43 7.12
N ALA A 123 2.93 -9.58 7.50
CA ALA A 123 2.16 -9.75 8.72
C ALA A 123 1.33 -11.05 8.70
N ALA A 124 0.67 -11.36 7.58
CA ALA A 124 -0.06 -12.60 7.41
C ALA A 124 0.87 -13.84 7.45
N LEU A 125 2.07 -13.73 6.85
CA LEU A 125 3.08 -14.81 6.88
C LEU A 125 3.59 -15.09 8.30
N MET A 126 3.84 -14.03 9.06
CA MET A 126 4.44 -14.10 10.39
C MET A 126 3.43 -14.42 11.49
N ARG A 127 2.19 -13.93 11.33
CA ARG A 127 1.13 -14.01 12.34
C ARG A 127 -0.20 -14.52 11.76
N PRO A 128 -0.20 -15.76 11.23
CA PRO A 128 -1.43 -16.38 10.69
C PRO A 128 -2.53 -16.58 11.76
N ASP A 129 -2.15 -16.54 13.02
CA ASP A 129 -3.08 -16.57 14.16
C ASP A 129 -3.88 -15.26 14.31
N ARG A 130 -3.32 -14.12 13.90
CA ARG A 130 -3.93 -12.79 14.04
C ARG A 130 -4.54 -12.28 12.74
N PHE A 131 -4.06 -12.70 11.59
CA PHE A 131 -4.52 -12.26 10.29
C PHE A 131 -5.17 -13.40 9.52
N ALA A 132 -6.50 -13.35 9.45
CA ALA A 132 -7.33 -14.42 8.93
C ALA A 132 -7.33 -14.51 7.39
N ALA A 133 -7.15 -13.36 6.72
CA ALA A 133 -7.16 -13.25 5.27
C ALA A 133 -6.43 -11.99 4.81
N VAL A 134 -6.05 -11.92 3.52
CA VAL A 134 -5.29 -10.80 2.96
C VAL A 134 -5.83 -10.39 1.59
N PHE A 135 -6.10 -9.11 1.41
CA PHE A 135 -6.49 -8.50 0.13
C PHE A 135 -5.47 -7.43 -0.24
N CYS A 136 -4.68 -7.65 -1.29
CA CYS A 136 -3.62 -6.72 -1.66
C CYS A 136 -3.72 -6.20 -3.07
N LEU A 137 -3.17 -4.99 -3.26
CA LEU A 137 -3.17 -4.24 -4.51
C LEU A 137 -1.74 -3.91 -4.94
N SER A 138 -1.47 -3.93 -6.23
CA SER A 138 -0.26 -3.48 -6.95
C SER A 138 1.02 -4.26 -6.65
N VAL A 139 1.33 -4.60 -5.41
CA VAL A 139 2.55 -5.33 -5.04
C VAL A 139 2.23 -6.78 -4.67
N PRO A 140 2.66 -7.76 -5.48
CA PRO A 140 2.39 -9.16 -5.24
C PRO A 140 3.22 -9.73 -4.09
N PHE A 141 2.76 -10.83 -3.49
CA PHE A 141 3.62 -11.62 -2.60
C PHE A 141 4.72 -12.32 -3.40
N VAL A 142 5.96 -12.01 -3.05
CA VAL A 142 7.13 -12.69 -3.60
C VAL A 142 7.82 -13.45 -2.47
N PRO A 143 7.84 -14.78 -2.51
CA PRO A 143 8.56 -15.58 -1.53
C PRO A 143 10.03 -15.16 -1.45
N ARG A 144 10.60 -15.23 -0.25
CA ARG A 144 12.02 -14.89 -0.06
C ARG A 144 12.92 -15.75 -0.94
N SER A 145 13.72 -15.10 -1.78
CA SER A 145 14.72 -15.70 -2.64
C SER A 145 16.05 -15.94 -1.90
N ASP A 146 17.03 -16.59 -2.55
CA ASP A 146 18.38 -16.78 -1.98
C ASP A 146 19.23 -15.51 -2.02
N VAL A 147 18.91 -14.58 -2.90
CA VAL A 147 19.66 -13.34 -3.13
C VAL A 147 18.70 -12.16 -3.04
N SER A 148 19.11 -11.10 -2.33
CA SER A 148 18.30 -9.87 -2.23
C SER A 148 18.09 -9.24 -3.61
N VAL A 149 17.02 -8.44 -3.75
CA VAL A 149 16.80 -7.68 -4.99
C VAL A 149 17.97 -6.72 -5.25
N PHE A 150 18.50 -6.08 -4.22
CA PHE A 150 19.64 -5.18 -4.33
C PHE A 150 20.90 -5.91 -4.84
N ASP A 151 21.25 -7.06 -4.27
CA ASP A 151 22.40 -7.84 -4.71
C ASP A 151 22.23 -8.38 -6.13
N ARG A 152 21.01 -8.77 -6.50
CA ARG A 152 20.70 -9.20 -7.86
C ARG A 152 20.92 -8.06 -8.84
N MET A 153 20.46 -6.85 -8.53
CA MET A 153 20.64 -5.67 -9.38
C MET A 153 22.12 -5.24 -9.45
N ARG A 154 22.86 -5.28 -8.32
CA ARG A 154 24.33 -5.04 -8.32
C ARG A 154 25.06 -6.03 -9.22
N LYS A 155 24.78 -7.33 -9.08
CA LYS A 155 25.40 -8.39 -9.91
C LYS A 155 25.07 -8.25 -11.39
N ALA A 156 23.91 -7.71 -11.72
CA ALA A 156 23.49 -7.44 -13.09
C ALA A 156 24.04 -6.10 -13.64
N GLY A 157 24.72 -5.27 -12.82
CA GLY A 157 25.18 -3.94 -13.23
C GLY A 157 24.03 -2.94 -13.46
N LEU A 158 22.91 -3.08 -12.73
CA LEU A 158 21.70 -2.32 -12.91
C LEU A 158 21.41 -1.32 -11.75
N GLN A 159 22.36 -1.09 -10.86
CA GLN A 159 22.17 -0.20 -9.72
C GLN A 159 21.80 1.23 -10.14
N ASP A 160 22.34 1.74 -11.25
CA ASP A 160 22.04 3.07 -11.77
C ASP A 160 20.71 3.14 -12.52
N LYS A 161 20.01 2.02 -12.68
CA LYS A 161 18.72 1.93 -13.36
C LYS A 161 17.57 1.61 -12.43
N PHE A 162 17.82 0.83 -11.38
CA PHE A 162 16.77 0.32 -10.52
C PHE A 162 16.35 1.37 -9.47
N TYR A 163 15.10 1.79 -9.52
CA TYR A 163 14.53 2.91 -8.75
C TYR A 163 14.79 2.83 -7.25
N MET A 164 14.84 1.63 -6.64
CA MET A 164 15.06 1.53 -5.20
C MET A 164 16.44 2.07 -4.77
N PHE A 165 17.45 2.04 -5.64
CA PHE A 165 18.72 2.70 -5.34
C PHE A 165 18.60 4.22 -5.30
N GLU A 166 17.69 4.82 -6.09
CA GLU A 166 17.39 6.26 -6.01
C GLU A 166 16.74 6.60 -4.68
N GLN A 167 15.80 5.76 -4.20
CA GLN A 167 15.08 5.98 -2.94
C GLN A 167 15.94 5.86 -1.69
N ILE A 168 17.06 5.13 -1.76
CA ILE A 168 17.98 4.96 -0.61
C ILE A 168 19.20 5.91 -0.66
N ARG A 169 19.31 6.79 -1.65
CA ARG A 169 20.37 7.77 -1.74
C ARG A 169 20.37 8.69 -0.52
N ALA A 170 21.55 9.25 -0.22
CA ALA A 170 21.68 10.21 0.89
C ALA A 170 20.87 11.49 0.66
N ASP A 171 20.68 11.89 -0.60
CA ASP A 171 19.95 13.09 -1.04
C ASP A 171 18.48 12.80 -1.44
N ALA A 172 17.97 11.58 -1.18
CA ALA A 172 16.61 11.19 -1.56
C ALA A 172 15.55 12.09 -0.88
N ASP A 173 15.76 12.45 0.38
CA ASP A 173 14.85 13.36 1.10
C ASP A 173 14.74 14.73 0.41
N GLU A 174 15.85 15.25 -0.11
CA GLU A 174 15.89 16.54 -0.83
C GLU A 174 15.20 16.43 -2.19
N ILE A 175 15.41 15.32 -2.92
CA ILE A 175 14.78 15.04 -4.21
C ILE A 175 13.25 15.02 -4.07
N TRP A 176 12.74 14.42 -3.00
CA TRP A 176 11.30 14.32 -2.74
C TRP A 176 10.68 15.56 -2.10
N ALA A 177 11.47 16.45 -1.48
CA ALA A 177 11.03 17.50 -0.56
C ALA A 177 9.89 18.40 -1.08
N ASN A 178 9.81 18.66 -2.39
CA ASN A 178 8.75 19.50 -2.95
C ASN A 178 7.45 18.71 -3.18
N ALA A 179 6.68 18.48 -2.12
CA ALA A 179 5.44 17.73 -2.17
C ALA A 179 4.42 18.28 -3.19
N ALA A 180 4.40 19.60 -3.43
CA ALA A 180 3.52 20.21 -4.42
C ALA A 180 3.87 19.80 -5.87
N VAL A 181 5.06 19.26 -6.11
CA VAL A 181 5.51 18.74 -7.40
C VAL A 181 5.49 17.23 -7.42
N THR A 182 6.04 16.59 -6.38
CA THR A 182 6.27 15.14 -6.36
C THR A 182 4.96 14.35 -6.18
N ILE A 183 4.03 14.82 -5.36
CA ILE A 183 2.72 14.13 -5.18
C ILE A 183 1.88 14.13 -6.47
N PRO A 184 1.59 15.28 -7.12
CA PRO A 184 0.90 15.26 -8.41
C PRO A 184 1.66 14.50 -9.49
N GLY A 185 2.99 14.62 -9.51
CA GLY A 185 3.85 13.91 -10.46
C GLY A 185 3.70 12.42 -10.35
N MET A 186 3.79 11.87 -9.16
CA MET A 186 3.66 10.44 -8.91
C MET A 186 2.25 9.92 -9.25
N LEU A 187 1.20 10.66 -8.86
CA LEU A 187 -0.18 10.33 -9.22
C LEU A 187 -0.39 10.29 -10.74
N TYR A 188 0.28 11.17 -11.47
CA TYR A 188 0.20 11.22 -12.92
C TYR A 188 1.00 10.07 -13.58
N TRP A 189 2.30 9.96 -13.26
CA TRP A 189 3.21 9.08 -13.99
C TRP A 189 3.05 7.59 -13.67
N ALA A 190 2.58 7.25 -12.47
CA ALA A 190 2.26 5.87 -12.10
C ALA A 190 0.82 5.46 -12.45
N SER A 191 0.05 6.33 -13.10
CA SER A 191 -1.33 6.10 -13.53
C SER A 191 -1.38 5.35 -14.87
N GLY A 192 -2.44 4.57 -15.06
CA GLY A 192 -2.77 3.95 -16.34
C GLY A 192 -3.20 4.96 -17.43
N THR A 193 -3.48 6.20 -17.06
CA THR A 193 -3.81 7.30 -17.98
C THR A 193 -2.58 8.05 -18.50
N ALA A 194 -1.39 7.83 -17.92
CA ALA A 194 -0.16 8.43 -18.43
C ALA A 194 0.14 7.93 -19.86
N PRO A 195 0.73 8.78 -20.73
CA PRO A 195 0.97 8.38 -22.12
C PRO A 195 1.82 7.13 -22.24
N ALA A 196 1.47 6.25 -23.17
CA ALA A 196 2.18 4.99 -23.40
C ALA A 196 3.68 5.23 -23.62
N GLY A 197 4.53 4.46 -22.94
CA GLY A 197 5.98 4.58 -22.98
C GLY A 197 6.56 5.74 -22.16
N GLN A 198 5.72 6.56 -21.52
CA GLN A 198 6.13 7.66 -20.64
C GLN A 198 5.74 7.41 -19.18
N GLN A 199 4.96 6.37 -18.91
CA GLN A 199 4.64 5.95 -17.53
C GLN A 199 5.92 5.75 -16.73
N TRP A 200 5.79 5.85 -15.42
CA TRP A 200 6.86 5.44 -14.53
C TRP A 200 7.40 4.05 -14.87
N SER A 201 8.71 3.90 -14.78
CA SER A 201 9.37 2.61 -14.88
C SER A 201 10.35 2.42 -13.74
N PRO A 202 10.32 1.28 -13.04
CA PRO A 202 11.27 0.97 -11.99
C PRO A 202 12.70 0.73 -12.50
N MET A 203 12.89 0.66 -13.80
CA MET A 203 14.18 0.34 -14.45
C MET A 203 14.69 1.45 -15.36
N ASP A 204 14.08 2.62 -15.35
CA ASP A 204 14.47 3.77 -16.17
C ASP A 204 14.44 5.07 -15.37
N PRO A 205 15.61 5.59 -14.94
CA PRO A 205 15.69 6.85 -14.16
C PRO A 205 15.08 8.06 -14.86
N ALA A 206 15.06 8.08 -16.20
CA ALA A 206 14.40 9.16 -16.96
C ALA A 206 12.88 9.13 -16.79
N ARG A 207 12.32 8.02 -16.36
CA ARG A 207 10.91 7.83 -16.05
C ARG A 207 10.64 7.70 -14.54
N SER A 208 11.37 8.47 -13.72
CA SER A 208 11.25 8.47 -12.25
C SER A 208 9.87 8.90 -11.76
N LEU A 209 9.53 8.50 -10.52
CA LEU A 209 8.25 8.84 -9.86
C LEU A 209 8.13 10.33 -9.51
N TYR A 210 9.22 10.96 -9.13
CA TYR A 210 9.24 12.34 -8.61
C TYR A 210 9.25 13.41 -9.71
N ARG A 211 9.10 13.05 -10.99
CA ARG A 211 8.98 14.01 -12.10
C ARG A 211 7.74 14.88 -11.93
N ALA A 212 7.85 16.18 -12.25
CA ALA A 212 6.68 17.04 -12.32
C ALA A 212 5.64 16.49 -13.33
N ALA A 213 4.36 16.58 -12.98
CA ALA A 213 3.30 16.29 -13.93
C ALA A 213 3.30 17.34 -15.06
N PRO A 214 3.06 16.94 -16.32
CA PRO A 214 3.03 17.88 -17.46
C PRO A 214 1.75 18.72 -17.51
N GLY A 215 0.79 18.43 -16.66
CA GLY A 215 -0.54 19.05 -16.60
C GLY A 215 -1.28 18.69 -15.31
N PRO A 216 -2.59 18.87 -15.28
CA PRO A 216 -3.38 18.52 -14.10
C PRO A 216 -3.30 17.01 -13.81
N VAL A 217 -3.51 16.63 -12.55
CA VAL A 217 -3.63 15.22 -12.16
C VAL A 217 -4.79 14.56 -12.91
N PRO A 218 -4.76 13.23 -13.09
CA PRO A 218 -5.85 12.49 -13.74
C PRO A 218 -7.22 12.75 -13.09
N SER A 219 -8.29 12.73 -13.88
CA SER A 219 -9.65 13.07 -13.43
C SER A 219 -10.21 12.14 -12.35
N TRP A 220 -9.65 10.93 -12.18
CA TRP A 220 -10.02 10.02 -11.11
C TRP A 220 -9.47 10.44 -9.74
N VAL A 221 -8.50 11.38 -9.70
CA VAL A 221 -7.91 11.90 -8.45
C VAL A 221 -8.76 13.04 -7.92
N PRO A 222 -9.40 12.90 -6.75
CA PRO A 222 -10.15 13.99 -6.15
C PRO A 222 -9.22 15.13 -5.70
N PRO A 223 -9.61 16.40 -5.91
CA PRO A 223 -8.79 17.57 -5.51
C PRO A 223 -8.48 17.61 -4.02
N ASP A 224 -9.42 17.20 -3.15
CA ASP A 224 -9.24 17.11 -1.71
C ASP A 224 -8.17 16.10 -1.31
N TYR A 225 -8.09 14.96 -2.02
CA TYR A 225 -7.03 13.96 -1.79
C TYR A 225 -5.64 14.50 -2.11
N VAL A 226 -5.49 15.21 -3.22
CA VAL A 226 -4.20 15.83 -3.59
C VAL A 226 -3.80 16.87 -2.55
N ALA A 227 -4.73 17.76 -2.19
CA ALA A 227 -4.47 18.82 -1.21
C ALA A 227 -4.09 18.25 0.17
N HIS A 228 -4.79 17.19 0.62
CA HIS A 228 -4.49 16.47 1.85
C HIS A 228 -3.06 15.92 1.83
N ASN A 229 -2.70 15.14 0.82
CA ASN A 229 -1.37 14.51 0.75
C ASN A 229 -0.26 15.57 0.63
N ILE A 230 -0.43 16.61 -0.18
CA ILE A 230 0.55 17.71 -0.25
C ILE A 230 0.75 18.32 1.14
N ALA A 231 -0.33 18.64 1.87
CA ALA A 231 -0.23 19.24 3.20
C ALA A 231 0.48 18.31 4.20
N GLN A 232 0.15 17.01 4.18
CA GLN A 232 0.81 16.02 5.04
C GLN A 232 2.31 15.94 4.76
N PHE A 233 2.71 15.76 3.51
CA PHE A 233 4.13 15.62 3.16
C PHE A 233 4.92 16.93 3.21
N GLN A 234 4.28 18.10 3.11
CA GLN A 234 4.92 19.38 3.42
C GLN A 234 5.27 19.50 4.91
N ARG A 235 4.45 18.93 5.79
CA ARG A 235 4.67 18.94 7.24
C ARG A 235 5.68 17.90 7.70
N THR A 236 5.55 16.64 7.22
CA THR A 236 6.34 15.50 7.69
C THR A 236 7.63 15.27 6.89
N GLY A 237 7.70 15.78 5.65
CA GLY A 237 8.69 15.33 4.68
C GLY A 237 8.44 13.90 4.22
N PHE A 238 9.41 13.34 3.50
CA PHE A 238 9.35 11.98 2.95
C PHE A 238 10.26 10.99 3.68
N HIS A 239 11.01 11.42 4.68
CA HIS A 239 12.01 10.62 5.37
C HIS A 239 11.46 9.30 5.89
N GLY A 240 10.34 9.33 6.62
CA GLY A 240 9.69 8.14 7.15
C GLY A 240 9.31 7.14 6.04
N GLY A 241 8.72 7.64 4.96
CA GLY A 241 8.37 6.81 3.80
C GLY A 241 9.58 6.22 3.09
N LEU A 242 10.66 7.00 2.93
CA LEU A 242 11.90 6.54 2.32
C LEU A 242 12.64 5.51 3.19
N ASN A 243 12.42 5.52 4.49
CA ASN A 243 13.03 4.55 5.39
C ASN A 243 12.54 3.11 5.14
N TYR A 244 11.36 2.89 4.55
CA TYR A 244 10.93 1.55 4.12
C TYR A 244 11.85 0.98 3.03
N TYR A 245 12.29 1.82 2.10
CA TYR A 245 13.26 1.42 1.08
C TYR A 245 14.64 1.18 1.70
N ARG A 246 15.09 2.04 2.63
CA ARG A 246 16.38 1.91 3.34
C ARG A 246 16.41 0.65 4.21
N ALA A 247 15.26 0.25 4.78
CA ALA A 247 15.14 -0.96 5.61
C ALA A 247 15.04 -2.26 4.81
N ALA A 248 14.78 -2.21 3.49
CA ALA A 248 14.49 -3.40 2.68
C ALA A 248 15.69 -4.36 2.59
N GLU A 249 16.91 -3.85 2.45
CA GLU A 249 18.10 -4.68 2.37
C GLU A 249 18.48 -5.31 3.73
N PRO A 250 18.53 -4.57 4.85
CA PRO A 250 18.66 -5.17 6.18
C PRO A 250 17.59 -6.20 6.50
N TYR A 251 16.34 -5.94 6.10
CA TYR A 251 15.24 -6.89 6.30
C TYR A 251 15.47 -8.21 5.59
N PHE A 252 16.11 -8.22 4.43
CA PHE A 252 16.40 -9.48 3.72
C PHE A 252 17.18 -10.48 4.57
N ALA A 253 18.15 -10.03 5.35
CA ALA A 253 18.89 -10.90 6.29
C ALA A 253 17.97 -11.39 7.42
N LEU A 254 17.18 -10.51 8.01
CA LEU A 254 16.26 -10.81 9.11
C LEU A 254 15.15 -11.77 8.70
N SER A 255 14.75 -11.78 7.42
CA SER A 255 13.67 -12.64 6.89
C SER A 255 14.12 -14.09 6.60
N ALA A 256 15.37 -14.45 6.87
CA ALA A 256 15.90 -15.80 6.61
C ALA A 256 15.05 -16.95 7.22
N PRO A 257 14.47 -16.83 8.44
CA PRO A 257 13.62 -17.88 9.01
C PRO A 257 12.38 -18.21 8.19
N TRP A 258 11.89 -17.26 7.36
CA TRP A 258 10.71 -17.46 6.51
C TRP A 258 11.03 -17.92 5.09
N LYS A 259 12.27 -18.35 4.80
CA LYS A 259 12.60 -18.91 3.49
C LYS A 259 11.72 -20.12 3.18
N GLY A 260 11.02 -20.09 2.04
CA GLY A 260 10.11 -21.15 1.62
C GLY A 260 8.74 -21.14 2.32
N ALA A 261 8.50 -20.23 3.28
CA ALA A 261 7.19 -20.08 3.89
C ALA A 261 6.17 -19.55 2.89
N LYS A 262 4.91 -19.93 3.09
CA LYS A 262 3.78 -19.60 2.21
C LYS A 262 2.66 -18.99 3.03
N ILE A 263 1.87 -18.14 2.40
CA ILE A 263 0.65 -17.57 2.99
C ILE A 263 -0.50 -18.51 2.63
N VAL A 264 -1.01 -19.22 3.63
CA VAL A 264 -2.05 -20.25 3.45
C VAL A 264 -3.47 -19.70 3.64
N GLN A 265 -3.60 -18.52 4.25
CA GLN A 265 -4.88 -17.87 4.48
C GLN A 265 -5.55 -17.51 3.14
N PRO A 266 -6.88 -17.42 3.10
CA PRO A 266 -7.59 -16.85 1.98
C PRO A 266 -6.94 -15.53 1.56
N SER A 267 -6.59 -15.40 0.29
CA SER A 267 -5.97 -14.19 -0.23
C SER A 267 -6.56 -13.80 -1.59
N PHE A 268 -6.55 -12.50 -1.87
CA PHE A 268 -6.99 -11.92 -3.14
C PHE A 268 -5.99 -10.87 -3.59
N PHE A 269 -5.75 -10.78 -4.91
CA PHE A 269 -4.77 -9.82 -5.42
C PHE A 269 -5.28 -9.11 -6.68
N ILE A 270 -5.17 -7.78 -6.70
CA ILE A 270 -5.51 -6.96 -7.86
C ILE A 270 -4.31 -6.09 -8.25
N TRP A 271 -4.04 -6.01 -9.56
CA TRP A 271 -3.13 -5.01 -10.07
C TRP A 271 -3.59 -4.42 -11.40
N GLY A 272 -3.04 -3.25 -11.73
CA GLY A 272 -3.22 -2.62 -13.02
C GLY A 272 -2.24 -3.16 -14.05
N LYS A 273 -2.68 -3.41 -15.27
CA LYS A 273 -1.80 -3.85 -16.37
C LYS A 273 -0.81 -2.77 -16.81
N ALA A 274 -1.12 -1.50 -16.52
CA ALA A 274 -0.25 -0.36 -16.81
C ALA A 274 0.67 0.03 -15.63
N ASP A 275 0.67 -0.73 -14.52
CA ASP A 275 1.57 -0.49 -13.40
C ASP A 275 3.02 -0.81 -13.81
N GLY A 276 3.94 0.16 -13.63
CA GLY A 276 5.36 -0.01 -13.90
C GLY A 276 6.01 -1.18 -13.14
N LEU A 277 5.48 -1.54 -11.97
CA LEU A 277 5.96 -2.70 -11.20
C LEU A 277 5.84 -4.03 -11.96
N LYS A 278 5.01 -4.13 -12.99
CA LYS A 278 4.94 -5.33 -13.83
C LYS A 278 6.26 -5.61 -14.57
N GLU A 279 7.10 -4.60 -14.78
CA GLU A 279 8.46 -4.80 -15.31
C GLU A 279 9.35 -5.60 -14.33
N LEU A 280 9.13 -5.46 -13.01
CA LEU A 280 9.86 -6.19 -11.97
C LEU A 280 9.25 -7.55 -11.65
N TYR A 281 7.94 -7.63 -11.76
CA TYR A 281 7.14 -8.80 -11.42
C TYR A 281 6.36 -9.29 -12.64
N PRO A 282 7.04 -9.90 -13.64
CA PRO A 282 6.37 -10.44 -14.83
C PRO A 282 5.65 -11.75 -14.50
N LEU A 283 4.81 -11.73 -13.47
CA LEU A 283 4.07 -12.86 -12.94
C LEU A 283 2.61 -12.76 -13.37
N SER A 284 2.02 -13.91 -13.67
CA SER A 284 0.58 -14.05 -13.78
C SER A 284 -0.05 -14.34 -12.41
N LEU A 285 -1.36 -14.18 -12.29
CA LEU A 285 -2.09 -14.60 -11.08
C LEU A 285 -1.89 -16.09 -10.76
N ASN A 286 -1.67 -16.93 -11.78
CA ASN A 286 -1.40 -18.34 -11.55
C ASN A 286 -0.02 -18.58 -10.92
N ASP A 287 0.97 -17.79 -11.29
CA ASP A 287 2.33 -17.90 -10.74
C ASP A 287 2.37 -17.57 -9.24
N LEU A 288 1.49 -16.66 -8.79
CA LEU A 288 1.37 -16.29 -7.38
C LEU A 288 0.93 -17.46 -6.49
N ARG A 289 0.21 -18.45 -7.01
CA ARG A 289 -0.27 -19.61 -6.24
C ARG A 289 0.86 -20.45 -5.63
N ALA A 290 2.06 -20.37 -6.19
CA ALA A 290 3.23 -21.05 -5.62
C ALA A 290 3.57 -20.56 -4.21
N GLY A 291 3.42 -19.25 -3.97
CA GLY A 291 3.62 -18.62 -2.65
C GLY A 291 2.31 -18.45 -1.86
N LEU A 292 1.18 -18.42 -2.55
CA LEU A 292 -0.16 -18.16 -2.02
C LEU A 292 -1.10 -19.34 -2.30
N PRO A 293 -0.94 -20.51 -1.66
CA PRO A 293 -1.87 -21.65 -1.87
C PRO A 293 -3.31 -21.31 -1.51
N GLY A 294 -3.54 -20.31 -0.64
CA GLY A 294 -4.85 -19.77 -0.30
C GLY A 294 -5.40 -18.71 -1.25
N LEU A 295 -4.77 -18.44 -2.40
CA LEU A 295 -5.25 -17.45 -3.35
C LEU A 295 -6.61 -17.87 -3.95
N VAL A 296 -7.68 -17.22 -3.51
CA VAL A 296 -9.06 -17.53 -3.94
C VAL A 296 -9.44 -16.81 -5.24
N GLY A 297 -8.76 -15.71 -5.58
CA GLY A 297 -9.02 -14.95 -6.79
C GLY A 297 -8.05 -13.81 -6.99
N GLY A 298 -8.22 -13.11 -8.09
CA GLY A 298 -7.49 -11.89 -8.42
C GLY A 298 -7.92 -11.32 -9.76
N LEU A 299 -7.55 -10.07 -10.01
CA LEU A 299 -7.85 -9.34 -11.24
C LEU A 299 -6.61 -8.63 -11.78
N GLU A 300 -6.53 -8.59 -13.10
CA GLU A 300 -5.63 -7.71 -13.84
C GLU A 300 -6.49 -6.72 -14.63
N LEU A 301 -6.40 -5.43 -14.29
CA LEU A 301 -7.27 -4.39 -14.80
C LEU A 301 -6.62 -3.64 -15.97
N ASP A 302 -7.32 -3.59 -17.11
CA ASP A 302 -6.86 -2.84 -18.29
C ASP A 302 -6.92 -1.33 -18.03
N ASN A 303 -5.95 -0.59 -18.54
CA ASN A 303 -5.85 0.87 -18.42
C ASN A 303 -5.78 1.39 -16.98
N VAL A 304 -5.44 0.54 -16.03
CA VAL A 304 -5.22 0.89 -14.62
C VAL A 304 -3.72 0.78 -14.33
N GLY A 305 -3.18 1.79 -13.66
CA GLY A 305 -1.80 1.83 -13.24
C GLY A 305 -1.61 1.37 -11.80
N HIS A 306 -0.75 2.06 -11.09
CA HIS A 306 -0.36 1.72 -9.71
C HIS A 306 -1.45 2.02 -8.68
N TRP A 307 -2.24 3.07 -8.89
CA TRP A 307 -3.22 3.56 -7.91
C TRP A 307 -4.57 2.84 -8.00
N VAL A 308 -4.53 1.52 -7.95
CA VAL A 308 -5.68 0.64 -8.22
C VAL A 308 -6.90 1.00 -7.38
N GLN A 309 -6.72 1.34 -6.08
CA GLN A 309 -7.78 1.72 -5.16
C GLN A 309 -8.47 3.04 -5.52
N HIS A 310 -7.85 3.84 -6.38
CA HIS A 310 -8.39 5.11 -6.89
C HIS A 310 -8.84 5.00 -8.34
N GLU A 311 -7.99 4.47 -9.23
CA GLU A 311 -8.25 4.35 -10.66
C GLU A 311 -9.44 3.42 -10.96
N ALA A 312 -9.61 2.38 -10.15
CA ALA A 312 -10.69 1.39 -10.26
C ALA A 312 -11.46 1.25 -8.92
N ALA A 313 -11.75 2.37 -8.25
CA ALA A 313 -12.27 2.39 -6.88
C ALA A 313 -13.56 1.56 -6.69
N ALA A 314 -14.48 1.60 -7.66
CA ALA A 314 -15.73 0.84 -7.62
C ALA A 314 -15.47 -0.67 -7.69
N GLU A 315 -14.63 -1.11 -8.63
CA GLU A 315 -14.27 -2.52 -8.79
C GLU A 315 -13.53 -3.05 -7.57
N VAL A 316 -12.53 -2.30 -7.06
CA VAL A 316 -11.79 -2.68 -5.84
C VAL A 316 -12.75 -2.81 -4.66
N SER A 317 -13.66 -1.86 -4.47
CA SER A 317 -14.63 -1.88 -3.36
C SER A 317 -15.58 -3.08 -3.47
N ASP A 318 -16.08 -3.40 -4.66
CA ASP A 318 -16.95 -4.55 -4.92
C ASP A 318 -16.24 -5.88 -4.65
N GLN A 319 -15.03 -6.04 -5.15
CA GLN A 319 -14.24 -7.26 -4.95
C GLN A 319 -13.82 -7.42 -3.48
N LEU A 320 -13.43 -6.34 -2.82
CA LEU A 320 -13.12 -6.35 -1.40
C LEU A 320 -14.34 -6.77 -0.57
N LEU A 321 -15.51 -6.20 -0.84
CA LEU A 321 -16.74 -6.54 -0.16
C LEU A 321 -17.14 -8.01 -0.37
N LYS A 322 -17.01 -8.52 -1.59
CA LYS A 322 -17.22 -9.94 -1.89
C LYS A 322 -16.26 -10.82 -1.10
N PHE A 323 -14.99 -10.45 -1.10
CA PHE A 323 -13.92 -11.20 -0.42
C PHE A 323 -14.14 -11.28 1.09
N VAL A 324 -14.35 -10.15 1.78
CA VAL A 324 -14.51 -10.14 3.25
C VAL A 324 -15.70 -10.97 3.71
N ARG A 325 -16.76 -11.08 2.90
CA ARG A 325 -17.93 -11.92 3.19
C ARG A 325 -17.65 -13.43 3.15
N THR A 326 -16.55 -13.84 2.54
CA THR A 326 -16.15 -15.27 2.48
C THR A 326 -15.24 -15.67 3.64
N VAL A 327 -14.79 -14.72 4.45
CA VAL A 327 -13.83 -14.95 5.53
C VAL A 327 -14.55 -15.12 6.85
N ASP A 328 -14.27 -16.22 7.54
CA ASP A 328 -14.70 -16.44 8.91
C ASP A 328 -13.70 -15.80 9.88
N LEU A 329 -14.17 -14.89 10.71
CA LEU A 329 -13.40 -14.21 11.77
C LEU A 329 -13.79 -14.66 13.18
N ALA A 330 -14.68 -15.65 13.30
CA ALA A 330 -15.08 -16.23 14.57
C ALA A 330 -13.94 -17.03 15.24
#